data_07cef2123ec3866a7469dbe54d7c7e30
#
_entry.id   07cef2123ec3866a7469dbe54d7c7e30
#
_cell.length_a   1.000
_cell.length_b   1.000
_cell.length_c   1.000
_cell.angle_alpha   90.00
_cell.angle_beta   90.00
_cell.angle_gamma   90.00
#
_symmetry.space_group_name_H-M   'P 1'
#
loop_
_entity.id
_entity.type
_entity.pdbx_description
1 polymer ?
#
loop_
_entity_poly.entity_id
_entity_poly.type
_entity_poly.pdbx_seq_one_letter_code
_entity_poly.pdbx_strand_id
1 'polypeptide(L)'
;MNTPTTETIYEQLGISKEVWAFGQKTEEKLKERFEEFDRNAEYNQLKVIHAMQENRVSEGCFNYVSGYGYNDQGRDTLEDVYASVFHTEAALVRPQITCGTHALALALAANLRPGDTLLSPVGKPYDTLEEVIGIRPSNGSLAEYGISYKQVELLEDGYFDYPAIEKALEDKTIKLATIQRSKGYQTRPSYS
;
A
#
# COMPACT_ATOMS: atom_id res chain seq x y z
N MET A 1 49.49 -0.13 -12.88
CA MET A 1 48.28 -1.01 -12.97
C MET A 1 47.09 -0.09 -13.16
N ASN A 2 46.40 -0.19 -14.30
CA ASN A 2 45.18 0.63 -14.50
C ASN A 2 44.11 0.19 -13.51
N THR A 3 43.58 1.14 -12.78
CA THR A 3 42.43 0.88 -11.89
C THR A 3 41.26 0.39 -12.75
N PRO A 4 40.60 -0.74 -12.42
CA PRO A 4 39.47 -1.22 -13.19
C PRO A 4 38.37 -0.14 -13.20
N THR A 5 37.87 0.17 -14.37
CA THR A 5 36.70 1.05 -14.50
C THR A 5 35.42 0.25 -14.32
N THR A 6 34.31 0.92 -13.98
CA THR A 6 32.99 0.29 -13.88
C THR A 6 32.62 -0.45 -15.17
N GLU A 7 32.95 0.12 -16.34
CA GLU A 7 32.76 -0.52 -17.66
C GLU A 7 33.49 -1.87 -17.76
N THR A 8 34.76 -1.92 -17.28
CA THR A 8 35.54 -3.18 -17.29
C THR A 8 34.90 -4.27 -16.43
N ILE A 9 34.30 -3.90 -15.30
CA ILE A 9 33.60 -4.86 -14.45
C ILE A 9 32.33 -5.38 -15.14
N TYR A 10 31.58 -4.53 -15.82
CA TYR A 10 30.39 -4.97 -16.57
C TYR A 10 30.75 -5.95 -17.70
N GLU A 11 31.88 -5.70 -18.42
CA GLU A 11 32.39 -6.65 -19.42
C GLU A 11 32.74 -8.02 -18.80
N GLN A 12 33.38 -8.02 -17.65
CA GLN A 12 33.68 -9.28 -16.91
C GLN A 12 32.42 -10.03 -16.46
N LEU A 13 31.33 -9.32 -16.24
CA LEU A 13 30.02 -9.89 -15.95
C LEU A 13 29.24 -10.33 -17.20
N GLY A 14 29.86 -10.24 -18.40
CA GLY A 14 29.23 -10.64 -19.66
C GLY A 14 28.32 -9.60 -20.29
N ILE A 15 28.37 -8.35 -19.83
CA ILE A 15 27.57 -7.26 -20.37
C ILE A 15 28.42 -6.54 -21.47
N SER A 16 27.91 -6.52 -22.69
CA SER A 16 28.62 -5.88 -23.77
C SER A 16 28.67 -4.35 -23.61
N LYS A 17 29.67 -3.73 -24.26
CA LYS A 17 29.83 -2.26 -24.26
C LYS A 17 28.61 -1.53 -24.82
N GLU A 18 27.97 -2.11 -25.85
CA GLU A 18 26.77 -1.53 -26.43
C GLU A 18 25.60 -1.52 -25.47
N VAL A 19 25.41 -2.63 -24.74
CA VAL A 19 24.35 -2.74 -23.72
C VAL A 19 24.62 -1.77 -22.57
N TRP A 20 25.84 -1.69 -22.09
CA TRP A 20 26.23 -0.74 -21.05
C TRP A 20 26.02 0.71 -21.49
N ALA A 21 26.48 1.08 -22.69
CA ALA A 21 26.29 2.43 -23.22
C ALA A 21 24.81 2.78 -23.43
N PHE A 22 24.00 1.81 -23.86
CA PHE A 22 22.54 1.99 -23.93
C PHE A 22 21.92 2.26 -22.56
N GLY A 23 22.35 1.53 -21.53
CA GLY A 23 21.93 1.75 -20.14
C GLY A 23 22.25 3.17 -19.68
N GLN A 24 23.52 3.60 -19.83
CA GLN A 24 23.95 4.96 -19.44
C GLN A 24 23.15 6.07 -20.14
N LYS A 25 22.92 5.91 -21.44
CA LYS A 25 22.10 6.87 -22.21
C LYS A 25 20.64 6.89 -21.76
N THR A 26 20.14 5.77 -21.27
CA THR A 26 18.76 5.66 -20.75
C THR A 26 18.66 6.31 -19.37
N GLU A 27 19.62 6.06 -18.50
CA GLU A 27 19.71 6.69 -17.18
C GLU A 27 19.78 8.21 -17.27
N GLU A 28 20.60 8.74 -18.20
CA GLU A 28 20.72 10.19 -18.41
C GLU A 28 19.36 10.82 -18.80
N LYS A 29 18.54 10.13 -19.60
CA LYS A 29 17.19 10.59 -19.96
C LYS A 29 16.20 10.57 -18.78
N LEU A 30 16.45 9.73 -17.79
CA LEU A 30 15.61 9.55 -16.63
C LEU A 30 16.09 10.36 -15.40
N LYS A 31 17.22 11.05 -15.52
CA LYS A 31 17.88 11.75 -14.43
C LYS A 31 16.94 12.67 -13.65
N GLU A 32 16.20 13.53 -14.33
CA GLU A 32 15.24 14.44 -13.67
C GLU A 32 14.17 13.68 -12.89
N ARG A 33 13.73 12.53 -13.42
CA ARG A 33 12.75 11.67 -12.75
C ARG A 33 13.33 11.00 -11.51
N PHE A 34 14.58 10.55 -11.57
CA PHE A 34 15.27 9.98 -10.42
C PHE A 34 15.52 11.03 -9.33
N GLU A 35 15.92 12.23 -9.71
CA GLU A 35 16.08 13.35 -8.77
C GLU A 35 14.75 13.72 -8.07
N GLU A 36 13.61 13.60 -8.75
CA GLU A 36 12.30 13.76 -8.13
C GLU A 36 12.03 12.65 -7.09
N PHE A 37 12.35 11.40 -7.42
CA PHE A 37 12.23 10.28 -6.48
C PHE A 37 13.14 10.47 -5.26
N ASP A 38 14.37 10.90 -5.47
CA ASP A 38 15.34 11.13 -4.40
C ASP A 38 14.85 12.22 -3.42
N ARG A 39 14.32 13.33 -3.94
CA ARG A 39 13.72 14.39 -3.10
C ARG A 39 12.53 13.86 -2.30
N ASN A 40 11.67 13.06 -2.92
CA ASN A 40 10.52 12.47 -2.24
C ASN A 40 10.97 11.44 -1.18
N ALA A 41 11.99 10.66 -1.49
CA ALA A 41 12.58 9.69 -0.56
C ALA A 41 13.20 10.40 0.65
N GLU A 42 14.00 11.44 0.43
CA GLU A 42 14.62 12.25 1.48
C GLU A 42 13.55 12.84 2.41
N TYR A 43 12.52 13.50 1.86
CA TYR A 43 11.43 14.07 2.65
C TYR A 43 10.75 13.02 3.54
N ASN A 44 10.39 11.87 2.96
CA ASN A 44 9.69 10.82 3.71
C ASN A 44 10.61 10.15 4.74
N GLN A 45 11.89 9.97 4.44
CA GLN A 45 12.86 9.43 5.39
C GLN A 45 13.04 10.36 6.59
N LEU A 46 13.20 11.66 6.36
CA LEU A 46 13.31 12.66 7.42
C LEU A 46 12.04 12.71 8.29
N LYS A 47 10.88 12.63 7.68
CA LYS A 47 9.59 12.54 8.37
C LYS A 47 9.51 11.34 9.32
N VAL A 48 9.96 10.16 8.87
CA VAL A 48 10.01 8.96 9.71
C VAL A 48 11.02 9.11 10.85
N ILE A 49 12.23 9.62 10.55
CA ILE A 49 13.26 9.86 11.57
C ILE A 49 12.75 10.84 12.64
N HIS A 50 12.07 11.91 12.23
CA HIS A 50 11.49 12.87 13.16
C HIS A 50 10.43 12.21 14.06
N ALA A 51 9.52 11.40 13.50
CA ALA A 51 8.54 10.65 14.28
C ALA A 51 9.20 9.68 15.27
N MET A 52 10.29 9.01 14.88
CA MET A 52 11.07 8.16 15.79
C MET A 52 11.68 8.96 16.94
N GLN A 53 12.17 10.17 16.68
CA GLN A 53 12.72 11.06 17.71
C GLN A 53 11.63 11.57 18.67
N GLU A 54 10.48 12.00 18.15
CA GLU A 54 9.34 12.45 18.94
C GLU A 54 8.84 11.35 19.88
N ASN A 55 8.76 10.13 19.40
CA ASN A 55 8.31 8.96 20.17
C ASN A 55 9.46 8.27 20.93
N ARG A 56 10.64 8.90 21.01
CA ARG A 56 11.78 8.47 21.83
C ARG A 56 12.21 7.02 21.58
N VAL A 57 12.23 6.61 20.31
CA VAL A 57 12.75 5.29 19.94
C VAL A 57 14.17 5.13 20.48
N SER A 58 14.40 4.08 21.23
CA SER A 58 15.68 3.79 21.89
C SER A 58 15.99 2.30 21.81
N GLU A 59 17.19 1.91 22.23
CA GLU A 59 17.60 0.50 22.31
C GLU A 59 16.60 -0.36 23.09
N GLY A 60 15.98 0.21 24.15
CA GLY A 60 14.98 -0.48 24.95
C GLY A 60 13.76 -0.97 24.15
N CYS A 61 13.43 -0.30 23.04
CA CYS A 61 12.33 -0.70 22.17
C CYS A 61 12.58 -2.03 21.42
N PHE A 62 13.86 -2.47 21.36
CA PHE A 62 14.27 -3.71 20.70
C PHE A 62 14.51 -4.86 21.65
N ASN A 63 14.24 -4.68 22.94
CA ASN A 63 14.37 -5.74 23.91
C ASN A 63 13.37 -6.85 23.67
N TYR A 64 13.78 -8.08 23.99
CA TYR A 64 12.88 -9.23 23.93
C TYR A 64 11.69 -9.06 24.89
N VAL A 65 10.49 -9.38 24.40
CA VAL A 65 9.25 -9.40 25.17
C VAL A 65 8.54 -10.74 25.00
N SER A 66 7.62 -11.06 25.91
CA SER A 66 6.91 -12.33 25.92
C SER A 66 5.94 -12.53 24.72
N GLY A 67 5.60 -11.45 24.01
CA GLY A 67 4.63 -11.44 22.93
C GLY A 67 3.16 -11.42 23.37
N TYR A 68 2.86 -11.49 24.67
CA TYR A 68 1.50 -11.43 25.20
C TYR A 68 0.88 -10.01 25.13
N GLY A 69 1.64 -9.01 24.78
CA GLY A 69 1.14 -7.67 24.55
C GLY A 69 0.99 -6.79 25.81
N TYR A 70 1.41 -7.25 26.95
CA TYR A 70 1.44 -6.45 28.18
C TYR A 70 2.81 -5.79 28.32
N ASN A 71 2.81 -4.44 28.47
CA ASN A 71 4.03 -3.64 28.64
C ASN A 71 5.09 -3.89 27.54
N ASP A 72 4.65 -4.03 26.30
CA ASP A 72 5.53 -4.18 25.14
C ASP A 72 5.91 -2.80 24.62
N GLN A 73 6.97 -2.23 25.18
CA GLN A 73 7.43 -0.88 24.82
C GLN A 73 7.73 -0.77 23.32
N GLY A 74 8.38 -1.77 22.72
CA GLY A 74 8.77 -1.71 21.31
C GLY A 74 7.56 -1.65 20.40
N ARG A 75 6.56 -2.49 20.66
CA ARG A 75 5.30 -2.51 19.91
C ARG A 75 4.53 -1.20 20.06
N ASP A 76 4.33 -0.75 21.29
CA ASP A 76 3.53 0.44 21.55
C ASP A 76 4.21 1.68 20.93
N THR A 77 5.54 1.83 21.09
CA THR A 77 6.31 2.90 20.43
C THR A 77 6.23 2.82 18.89
N LEU A 78 6.26 1.61 18.30
CA LEU A 78 6.12 1.44 16.85
C LEU A 78 4.76 1.95 16.35
N GLU A 79 3.69 1.67 17.08
CA GLU A 79 2.35 2.16 16.75
C GLU A 79 2.25 3.67 16.85
N ASP A 80 2.85 4.29 17.87
CA ASP A 80 2.93 5.74 18.02
C ASP A 80 3.73 6.39 16.88
N VAL A 81 4.85 5.79 16.46
CA VAL A 81 5.62 6.25 15.28
C VAL A 81 4.77 6.21 14.01
N TYR A 82 4.04 5.11 13.76
CA TYR A 82 3.13 5.03 12.62
C TYR A 82 2.02 6.09 12.69
N ALA A 83 1.41 6.27 13.83
CA ALA A 83 0.37 7.29 14.02
C ALA A 83 0.93 8.69 13.72
N SER A 84 2.14 9.02 14.20
CA SER A 84 2.82 10.29 13.93
C SER A 84 3.14 10.47 12.44
N VAL A 85 3.69 9.45 11.79
CA VAL A 85 4.06 9.49 10.36
C VAL A 85 2.85 9.69 9.46
N PHE A 86 1.73 9.04 9.76
CA PHE A 86 0.52 9.09 8.94
C PHE A 86 -0.50 10.13 9.41
N HIS A 87 -0.19 10.89 10.48
CA HIS A 87 -1.06 11.89 11.08
C HIS A 87 -2.44 11.32 11.44
N THR A 88 -2.43 10.13 12.01
CA THR A 88 -3.64 9.43 12.47
C THR A 88 -3.72 9.46 13.99
N GLU A 89 -4.93 9.30 14.53
CA GLU A 89 -5.17 9.24 15.97
C GLU A 89 -4.50 8.03 16.62
N ALA A 90 -4.46 6.90 15.91
CA ALA A 90 -3.82 5.66 16.34
C ALA A 90 -3.42 4.81 15.13
N ALA A 91 -2.53 3.87 15.37
CA ALA A 91 -2.15 2.85 14.40
C ALA A 91 -2.17 1.46 15.06
N LEU A 92 -2.40 0.44 14.28
CA LEU A 92 -2.32 -0.96 14.70
C LEU A 92 -1.28 -1.68 13.85
N VAL A 93 -0.10 -1.93 14.44
CA VAL A 93 1.03 -2.57 13.78
C VAL A 93 1.40 -3.83 14.54
N ARG A 94 0.93 -4.98 14.06
CA ARG A 94 1.04 -6.26 14.76
C ARG A 94 1.61 -7.34 13.86
N PRO A 95 2.50 -8.22 14.33
CA PRO A 95 2.97 -9.36 13.57
C PRO A 95 1.85 -10.36 13.23
N GLN A 96 0.74 -10.35 13.99
CA GLN A 96 -0.45 -11.15 13.71
C GLN A 96 -1.20 -10.67 12.45
N ILE A 97 -1.00 -9.43 12.01
CA ILE A 97 -1.46 -8.93 10.72
C ILE A 97 -0.39 -9.29 9.68
N THR A 98 -0.51 -10.48 9.11
CA THR A 98 0.58 -11.16 8.41
C THR A 98 0.90 -10.61 7.02
N CYS A 99 -0.03 -9.86 6.40
CA CYS A 99 0.15 -9.30 5.06
C CYS A 99 -0.85 -8.17 4.77
N GLY A 100 -0.66 -7.47 3.65
CA GLY A 100 -1.56 -6.40 3.23
C GLY A 100 -3.01 -6.85 3.01
N THR A 101 -3.21 -8.03 2.42
CA THR A 101 -4.56 -8.60 2.24
C THR A 101 -5.25 -8.83 3.59
N HIS A 102 -4.52 -9.33 4.60
CA HIS A 102 -5.06 -9.52 5.95
C HIS A 102 -5.42 -8.18 6.61
N ALA A 103 -4.58 -7.15 6.46
CA ALA A 103 -4.87 -5.81 6.96
C ALA A 103 -6.14 -5.23 6.34
N LEU A 104 -6.30 -5.38 5.01
CA LEU A 104 -7.50 -4.93 4.31
C LEU A 104 -8.74 -5.74 4.73
N ALA A 105 -8.63 -7.06 4.86
CA ALA A 105 -9.72 -7.92 5.32
C ALA A 105 -10.21 -7.49 6.71
N LEU A 106 -9.30 -7.23 7.65
CA LEU A 106 -9.62 -6.73 8.98
C LEU A 106 -10.31 -5.36 8.92
N ALA A 107 -9.80 -4.43 8.12
CA ALA A 107 -10.39 -3.10 7.97
C ALA A 107 -11.81 -3.17 7.40
N LEU A 108 -12.07 -4.03 6.42
CA LEU A 108 -13.40 -4.24 5.85
C LEU A 108 -14.35 -4.87 6.89
N ALA A 109 -13.94 -5.97 7.52
CA ALA A 109 -14.77 -6.70 8.51
C ALA A 109 -15.07 -5.85 9.75
N ALA A 110 -14.15 -4.99 10.19
CA ALA A 110 -14.34 -4.11 11.33
C ALA A 110 -15.48 -3.09 11.09
N ASN A 111 -15.66 -2.65 9.84
CA ASN A 111 -16.58 -1.56 9.49
C ASN A 111 -17.90 -2.02 8.86
N LEU A 112 -18.06 -3.31 8.56
CA LEU A 112 -19.25 -3.85 7.90
C LEU A 112 -20.00 -4.83 8.81
N ARG A 113 -21.31 -4.89 8.66
CA ARG A 113 -22.21 -5.80 9.39
C ARG A 113 -23.11 -6.54 8.40
N PRO A 114 -23.69 -7.69 8.78
CA PRO A 114 -24.66 -8.39 7.93
C PRO A 114 -25.78 -7.46 7.47
N GLY A 115 -26.02 -7.44 6.16
CA GLY A 115 -26.98 -6.53 5.51
C GLY A 115 -26.36 -5.25 4.95
N ASP A 116 -25.12 -4.95 5.30
CA ASP A 116 -24.38 -3.82 4.70
C ASP A 116 -23.87 -4.13 3.29
N THR A 117 -23.58 -3.09 2.54
CA THR A 117 -23.00 -3.19 1.22
C THR A 117 -21.67 -2.46 1.18
N LEU A 118 -20.64 -3.13 0.65
CA LEU A 118 -19.35 -2.57 0.28
C LEU A 118 -19.43 -2.04 -1.16
N LEU A 119 -19.06 -0.79 -1.37
CA LEU A 119 -18.94 -0.18 -2.70
C LEU A 119 -17.48 -0.06 -3.14
N SER A 120 -17.14 -0.51 -4.35
CA SER A 120 -15.92 -0.14 -5.05
C SER A 120 -16.27 0.86 -6.16
N PRO A 121 -15.94 2.14 -6.01
CA PRO A 121 -16.24 3.17 -7.03
C PRO A 121 -15.17 3.26 -8.12
N VAL A 122 -14.22 2.35 -8.14
CA VAL A 122 -13.05 2.31 -9.05
C VAL A 122 -12.95 0.99 -9.82
N GLY A 123 -14.10 0.35 -10.08
CA GLY A 123 -14.15 -0.96 -10.69
C GLY A 123 -13.75 -2.09 -9.74
N LYS A 124 -13.31 -3.19 -10.33
CA LYS A 124 -12.97 -4.41 -9.60
C LYS A 124 -11.73 -4.21 -8.71
N PRO A 125 -11.74 -4.66 -7.45
CA PRO A 125 -10.58 -4.59 -6.58
C PRO A 125 -9.47 -5.55 -7.01
N TYR A 126 -8.32 -5.47 -6.34
CA TYR A 126 -7.20 -6.38 -6.53
C TYR A 126 -7.63 -7.84 -6.30
N ASP A 127 -7.06 -8.76 -7.07
CA ASP A 127 -7.48 -10.16 -7.13
C ASP A 127 -7.50 -10.88 -5.78
N THR A 128 -6.55 -10.60 -4.89
CA THR A 128 -6.54 -11.19 -3.53
C THR A 128 -7.73 -10.76 -2.67
N LEU A 129 -8.38 -9.64 -2.98
CA LEU A 129 -9.57 -9.19 -2.27
C LEU A 129 -10.86 -9.81 -2.83
N GLU A 130 -10.82 -10.39 -4.02
CA GLU A 130 -12.01 -11.03 -4.60
C GLU A 130 -12.54 -12.15 -3.72
N GLU A 131 -11.64 -12.96 -3.17
CA GLU A 131 -12.00 -14.06 -2.25
C GLU A 131 -12.39 -13.52 -0.86
N VAL A 132 -11.71 -12.51 -0.36
CA VAL A 132 -12.05 -11.87 0.92
C VAL A 132 -13.45 -11.29 0.89
N ILE A 133 -13.80 -10.59 -0.18
CA ILE A 133 -15.11 -9.97 -0.36
C ILE A 133 -16.18 -11.03 -0.70
N GLY A 134 -15.83 -12.05 -1.47
CA GLY A 134 -16.73 -13.07 -1.99
C GLY A 134 -17.23 -12.77 -3.40
N ILE A 135 -16.54 -11.90 -4.16
CA ILE A 135 -16.76 -11.72 -5.61
C ILE A 135 -16.45 -13.05 -6.31
N ARG A 136 -15.36 -13.69 -5.90
CA ARG A 136 -15.07 -15.08 -6.19
C ARG A 136 -15.45 -15.91 -4.96
N PRO A 137 -16.26 -16.97 -5.08
CA PRO A 137 -16.70 -17.78 -3.94
C PRO A 137 -15.52 -18.28 -3.10
N SER A 138 -15.56 -17.99 -1.80
CA SER A 138 -14.54 -18.43 -0.85
C SER A 138 -15.15 -18.56 0.55
N ASN A 139 -14.76 -19.63 1.25
CA ASN A 139 -15.20 -19.85 2.63
C ASN A 139 -14.65 -18.76 3.55
N GLY A 140 -15.51 -18.21 4.42
CA GLY A 140 -15.16 -17.13 5.34
C GLY A 140 -15.12 -15.75 4.69
N SER A 141 -15.63 -15.62 3.45
CA SER A 141 -15.73 -14.33 2.77
C SER A 141 -16.79 -13.42 3.40
N LEU A 142 -16.69 -12.11 3.17
CA LEU A 142 -17.70 -11.15 3.64
C LEU A 142 -19.11 -11.48 3.12
N ALA A 143 -19.21 -12.04 1.90
CA ALA A 143 -20.49 -12.47 1.34
C ALA A 143 -21.14 -13.59 2.17
N GLU A 144 -20.38 -14.56 2.69
CA GLU A 144 -20.92 -15.60 3.59
C GLU A 144 -21.43 -15.02 4.91
N TYR A 145 -20.90 -13.89 5.35
CA TYR A 145 -21.39 -13.16 6.52
C TYR A 145 -22.53 -12.19 6.20
N GLY A 146 -23.12 -12.28 5.00
CA GLY A 146 -24.28 -11.47 4.61
C GLY A 146 -23.96 -10.03 4.23
N ILE A 147 -22.74 -9.76 3.85
CA ILE A 147 -22.29 -8.45 3.34
C ILE A 147 -22.36 -8.49 1.82
N SER A 148 -23.03 -7.51 1.23
CA SER A 148 -23.14 -7.37 -0.23
C SER A 148 -22.00 -6.56 -0.81
N TYR A 149 -21.72 -6.78 -2.10
CA TYR A 149 -20.72 -6.02 -2.86
C TYR A 149 -21.35 -5.36 -4.08
N LYS A 150 -20.98 -4.10 -4.34
CA LYS A 150 -21.28 -3.36 -5.55
C LYS A 150 -20.04 -2.68 -6.08
N GLN A 151 -19.98 -2.49 -7.39
CA GLN A 151 -18.92 -1.68 -8.02
C GLN A 151 -19.52 -0.72 -9.03
N VAL A 152 -18.83 0.39 -9.24
CA VAL A 152 -19.03 1.31 -10.36
C VAL A 152 -17.80 1.18 -11.25
N GLU A 153 -18.02 0.96 -12.53
CA GLU A 153 -16.94 0.87 -13.50
C GLU A 153 -16.33 2.25 -13.74
N LEU A 154 -15.05 2.28 -14.11
CA LEU A 154 -14.39 3.50 -14.54
C LEU A 154 -14.86 3.90 -15.94
N LEU A 155 -14.77 5.19 -16.24
CA LEU A 155 -14.93 5.71 -17.59
C LEU A 155 -13.85 5.13 -18.54
N GLU A 156 -14.03 5.26 -19.83
CA GLU A 156 -13.07 4.75 -20.85
C GLU A 156 -11.67 5.37 -20.71
N ASP A 157 -11.56 6.59 -20.20
CA ASP A 157 -10.31 7.27 -19.91
C ASP A 157 -9.64 6.82 -18.59
N GLY A 158 -10.29 5.91 -17.86
CA GLY A 158 -9.82 5.36 -16.58
C GLY A 158 -10.09 6.23 -15.37
N TYR A 159 -10.89 7.28 -15.49
CA TYR A 159 -11.31 8.14 -14.38
C TYR A 159 -12.67 7.72 -13.79
N PHE A 160 -13.05 8.37 -12.70
CA PHE A 160 -14.25 8.05 -11.93
C PHE A 160 -15.52 8.50 -12.66
N ASP A 161 -16.51 7.63 -12.74
CA ASP A 161 -17.86 7.97 -13.15
C ASP A 161 -18.63 8.55 -11.94
N TYR A 162 -18.45 9.84 -11.69
CA TYR A 162 -19.11 10.52 -10.56
C TYR A 162 -20.64 10.41 -10.58
N PRO A 163 -21.34 10.61 -11.72
CA PRO A 163 -22.78 10.41 -11.78
C PRO A 163 -23.22 9.00 -11.37
N ALA A 164 -22.52 7.97 -11.84
CA ALA A 164 -22.85 6.59 -11.47
C ALA A 164 -22.53 6.30 -9.97
N ILE A 165 -21.47 6.90 -9.43
CA ILE A 165 -21.12 6.80 -8.00
C ILE A 165 -22.20 7.47 -7.15
N GLU A 166 -22.63 8.68 -7.49
CA GLU A 166 -23.70 9.40 -6.78
C GLU A 166 -25.00 8.58 -6.77
N LYS A 167 -25.38 8.04 -7.92
CA LYS A 167 -26.55 7.15 -8.03
C LYS A 167 -26.41 5.89 -7.16
N ALA A 168 -25.21 5.28 -7.14
CA ALA A 168 -24.98 4.10 -6.30
C ALA A 168 -25.14 4.43 -4.81
N LEU A 169 -24.66 5.61 -4.37
CA LEU A 169 -24.73 6.06 -2.97
C LEU A 169 -26.15 6.42 -2.50
N GLU A 170 -27.16 6.45 -3.38
CA GLU A 170 -28.57 6.53 -2.97
C GLU A 170 -29.00 5.29 -2.17
N ASP A 171 -28.34 4.15 -2.39
CA ASP A 171 -28.55 2.91 -1.66
C ASP A 171 -28.06 3.02 -0.21
N LYS A 172 -28.99 3.09 0.72
CA LYS A 172 -28.69 3.27 2.15
C LYS A 172 -28.05 2.04 2.82
N THR A 173 -27.99 0.92 2.13
CA THR A 173 -27.23 -0.26 2.61
C THR A 173 -25.72 -0.09 2.42
N ILE A 174 -25.27 0.80 1.54
CA ILE A 174 -23.84 1.11 1.39
C ILE A 174 -23.34 1.82 2.64
N LYS A 175 -22.43 1.17 3.35
CA LYS A 175 -21.81 1.68 4.59
C LYS A 175 -20.33 1.96 4.45
N LEU A 176 -19.69 1.37 3.45
CA LEU A 176 -18.26 1.52 3.21
C LEU A 176 -17.99 1.62 1.72
N ALA A 177 -17.16 2.60 1.34
CA ALA A 177 -16.59 2.69 0.01
C ALA A 177 -15.08 2.43 0.09
N THR A 178 -14.56 1.57 -0.80
CA THR A 178 -13.12 1.28 -0.89
C THR A 178 -12.56 1.79 -2.20
N ILE A 179 -11.54 2.67 -2.13
CA ILE A 179 -10.86 3.23 -3.29
C ILE A 179 -9.44 2.66 -3.34
N GLN A 180 -9.20 1.77 -4.28
CA GLN A 180 -7.86 1.28 -4.54
C GLN A 180 -7.09 2.28 -5.40
N ARG A 181 -6.14 3.00 -4.82
CA ARG A 181 -5.32 4.00 -5.53
C ARG A 181 -4.29 3.35 -6.46
N SER A 182 -3.65 2.28 -6.02
CA SER A 182 -2.73 1.51 -6.87
C SER A 182 -3.49 0.82 -8.00
N LYS A 183 -2.92 0.83 -9.20
CA LYS A 183 -3.56 0.20 -10.36
C LYS A 183 -3.40 -1.33 -10.40
N GLY A 184 -2.52 -1.91 -9.59
CA GLY A 184 -2.24 -3.33 -9.65
C GLY A 184 -1.81 -3.76 -11.05
N TYR A 185 -2.50 -4.74 -11.62
CA TYR A 185 -2.29 -5.23 -13.00
C TYR A 185 -3.14 -4.50 -14.05
N GLN A 186 -3.92 -3.50 -13.65
CA GLN A 186 -4.75 -2.72 -14.57
C GLN A 186 -3.93 -1.69 -15.35
N THR A 187 -4.38 -1.35 -16.56
CA THR A 187 -3.71 -0.36 -17.43
C THR A 187 -4.19 1.08 -17.21
N ARG A 188 -5.06 1.32 -16.24
CA ARG A 188 -5.57 2.65 -15.89
C ARG A 188 -4.50 3.56 -15.28
N PRO A 189 -4.70 4.89 -15.23
CA PRO A 189 -3.87 5.80 -14.44
C PRO A 189 -3.86 5.44 -12.95
N SER A 190 -2.79 5.79 -12.24
CA SER A 190 -2.77 5.75 -10.77
C SER A 190 -3.49 6.99 -10.24
N TYR A 191 -4.26 6.84 -9.16
CA TYR A 191 -4.91 7.97 -8.49
C TYR A 191 -4.02 8.51 -7.38
N SER A 192 -3.90 9.83 -7.29
CA SER A 192 -3.13 10.54 -6.28
C SER A 192 -4.04 11.17 -5.21
#